data_47d4d13d91ee25fa8f0f90b2621a35c9
#
_entry.id   47d4d13d91ee25fa8f0f90b2621a35c9
#
_cell.length_a   1.000
_cell.length_b   1.000
_cell.length_c   1.000
_cell.angle_alpha   90.00
_cell.angle_beta   90.00
_cell.angle_gamma   90.00
#
_symmetry.space_group_name_H-M   'P 1'
#
loop_
_entity.id
_entity.type
_entity.pdbx_description
1 polymer ?
#
loop_
_entity_poly.entity_id
_entity_poly.type
_entity_poly.pdbx_seq_one_letter_code
_entity_poly.pdbx_strand_id
1 'polypeptide(L)'
;MDQRIINLFDEYTHKPLTREVFLKRLAQITGTMAAAMTILPLLESNYAKAAEAPLEPGLKEEEVTWPGDKVTMKGYLVRPEEARKRGGVVVIHENRGLTPHIKDVTRRAAKAGYIALGVDALSVFGGTPANEDEGRTLIGKLDKAQNLNNYLKGLAYLRSRPDSNGKTGCVG
;
A
#
# COMPACT_ATOMS: atom_id res chain seq x y z
N MET A 1 -2.67 -4.25 -24.96
CA MET A 1 -2.96 -2.88 -24.44
C MET A 1 -1.84 -1.98 -24.92
N ASP A 2 -2.12 -0.73 -25.34
CA ASP A 2 -1.11 0.21 -25.82
C ASP A 2 -0.10 0.55 -24.71
N GLN A 3 1.20 0.46 -25.01
CA GLN A 3 2.27 0.71 -24.04
C GLN A 3 2.22 2.13 -23.45
N ARG A 4 1.73 3.10 -24.21
CA ARG A 4 1.57 4.50 -23.75
C ARG A 4 0.52 4.59 -22.62
N ILE A 5 -0.53 3.77 -22.66
CA ILE A 5 -1.55 3.70 -21.62
C ILE A 5 -0.95 3.10 -20.35
N ILE A 6 -0.17 2.03 -20.48
CA ILE A 6 0.52 1.38 -19.35
C ILE A 6 1.47 2.37 -18.68
N ASN A 7 2.31 3.05 -19.46
CA ASN A 7 3.27 4.03 -18.95
C ASN A 7 2.57 5.23 -18.27
N LEU A 8 1.45 5.69 -18.84
CA LEU A 8 0.67 6.77 -18.24
C LEU A 8 0.00 6.34 -16.92
N PHE A 9 -0.47 5.09 -16.86
CA PHE A 9 -1.06 4.55 -15.64
C PHE A 9 0.01 4.34 -14.55
N ASP A 10 1.19 3.87 -14.93
CA ASP A 10 2.35 3.78 -14.04
C ASP A 10 2.78 5.17 -13.52
N GLU A 11 2.81 6.18 -14.39
CA GLU A 11 3.04 7.56 -13.97
C GLU A 11 1.96 8.06 -12.99
N TYR A 12 0.70 7.72 -13.24
CA TYR A 12 -0.42 8.11 -12.38
C TYR A 12 -0.35 7.44 -10.99
N THR A 13 0.15 6.21 -10.91
CA THR A 13 0.31 5.49 -9.64
C THR A 13 1.52 5.94 -8.84
N HIS A 14 2.64 6.27 -9.50
CA HIS A 14 3.93 6.52 -8.82
C HIS A 14 4.32 8.01 -8.72
N LYS A 15 3.70 8.92 -9.51
CA LYS A 15 3.99 10.35 -9.51
C LYS A 15 2.78 11.19 -9.08
N PRO A 16 2.97 12.45 -8.63
CA PRO A 16 1.89 13.33 -8.25
C PRO A 16 1.08 13.82 -9.47
N LEU A 17 0.35 12.90 -10.11
CA LEU A 17 -0.53 13.17 -11.23
C LEU A 17 -1.97 13.12 -10.74
N THR A 18 -2.75 14.21 -10.89
CA THR A 18 -4.16 14.21 -10.47
C THR A 18 -5.00 13.34 -11.41
N ARG A 19 -6.14 12.80 -10.90
CA ARG A 19 -7.08 12.02 -11.71
C ARG A 19 -7.56 12.79 -12.94
N GLU A 20 -7.78 14.09 -12.81
CA GLU A 20 -8.23 14.94 -13.92
C GLU A 20 -7.17 15.01 -15.04
N VAL A 21 -5.90 15.26 -14.67
CA VAL A 21 -4.79 15.33 -15.65
C VAL A 21 -4.55 13.94 -16.27
N PHE A 22 -4.62 12.87 -15.48
CA PHE A 22 -4.53 11.51 -15.98
C PHE A 22 -5.61 11.21 -17.02
N LEU A 23 -6.87 11.51 -16.74
CA LEU A 23 -8.00 11.29 -17.68
C LEU A 23 -7.86 12.11 -18.96
N LYS A 24 -7.42 13.38 -18.88
CA LYS A 24 -7.15 14.22 -20.05
C LYS A 24 -6.06 13.59 -20.94
N ARG A 25 -4.95 13.13 -20.36
CA ARG A 25 -3.87 12.48 -21.12
C ARG A 25 -4.31 11.12 -21.68
N LEU A 26 -5.09 10.35 -20.91
CA LEU A 26 -5.65 9.08 -21.39
C LEU A 26 -6.58 9.31 -22.58
N ALA A 27 -7.42 10.34 -22.53
CA ALA A 27 -8.30 10.72 -23.66
C ALA A 27 -7.50 11.13 -24.90
N GLN A 28 -6.33 11.79 -24.74
CA GLN A 28 -5.44 12.10 -25.86
C GLN A 28 -4.85 10.84 -26.52
N ILE A 29 -4.53 9.81 -25.73
CA ILE A 29 -4.01 8.54 -26.24
C ILE A 29 -5.11 7.72 -26.93
N THR A 30 -6.31 7.69 -26.33
CA THR A 30 -7.45 6.89 -26.79
C THR A 30 -8.34 7.58 -27.83
N GLY A 31 -8.09 8.85 -28.09
CA GLY A 31 -8.80 9.70 -29.05
C GLY A 31 -10.06 10.38 -28.50
N THR A 32 -10.69 9.86 -27.44
CA THR A 32 -11.89 10.44 -26.84
C THR A 32 -11.95 10.23 -25.32
N MET A 33 -12.66 11.11 -24.62
CA MET A 33 -12.93 10.97 -23.18
C MET A 33 -13.79 9.72 -22.91
N ALA A 34 -14.73 9.40 -23.79
CA ALA A 34 -15.58 8.20 -23.67
C ALA A 34 -14.73 6.91 -23.71
N ALA A 35 -13.78 6.81 -24.63
CA ALA A 35 -12.84 5.70 -24.70
C ALA A 35 -11.94 5.62 -23.46
N ALA A 36 -11.46 6.75 -22.97
CA ALA A 36 -10.67 6.81 -21.72
C ALA A 36 -11.48 6.27 -20.53
N MET A 37 -12.74 6.68 -20.38
CA MET A 37 -13.62 6.23 -19.30
C MET A 37 -13.97 4.73 -19.41
N THR A 38 -13.96 4.15 -20.60
CA THR A 38 -14.19 2.71 -20.82
C THR A 38 -12.94 1.90 -20.44
N ILE A 39 -11.75 2.43 -20.69
CA ILE A 39 -10.47 1.76 -20.40
C ILE A 39 -10.10 1.86 -18.91
N LEU A 40 -10.47 2.97 -18.26
CA LEU A 40 -10.11 3.22 -16.86
C LEU A 40 -10.52 2.07 -15.92
N PRO A 41 -11.75 1.53 -15.93
CA PRO A 41 -12.12 0.40 -15.09
C PRO A 41 -11.28 -0.86 -15.34
N LEU A 42 -10.77 -1.06 -16.56
CA LEU A 42 -9.89 -2.20 -16.88
C LEU A 42 -8.50 -2.02 -16.27
N LEU A 43 -8.01 -0.79 -16.17
CA LEU A 43 -6.75 -0.47 -15.49
C LEU A 43 -6.90 -0.55 -13.97
N GLU A 44 -8.01 -0.04 -13.44
CA GLU A 44 -8.33 -0.05 -12.00
C GLU A 44 -8.82 -1.42 -11.51
N SER A 45 -9.35 -2.28 -12.39
CA SER A 45 -9.96 -3.57 -12.01
C SER A 45 -8.98 -4.54 -11.35
N ASN A 46 -7.69 -4.47 -11.69
CA ASN A 46 -6.67 -5.25 -11.01
C ASN A 46 -6.48 -4.82 -9.55
N TYR A 47 -6.65 -3.53 -9.26
CA TYR A 47 -6.59 -2.97 -7.91
C TYR A 47 -7.87 -3.31 -7.11
N ALA A 48 -9.05 -3.17 -7.71
CA ALA A 48 -10.32 -3.47 -7.05
C ALA A 48 -10.49 -4.97 -6.79
N LYS A 49 -10.14 -5.84 -7.75
CA LYS A 49 -10.18 -7.30 -7.56
C LYS A 49 -9.20 -7.78 -6.49
N ALA A 50 -8.03 -7.16 -6.37
CA ALA A 50 -7.09 -7.46 -5.31
C ALA A 50 -7.65 -7.08 -3.92
N ALA A 51 -8.46 -6.01 -3.86
CA ALA A 51 -9.11 -5.57 -2.63
C ALA A 51 -10.20 -6.52 -2.13
N GLU A 52 -10.94 -7.12 -3.05
CA GLU A 52 -12.08 -8.01 -2.78
C GLU A 52 -11.69 -9.49 -2.68
N ALA A 53 -10.43 -9.84 -3.00
CA ALA A 53 -9.98 -11.22 -2.91
C ALA A 53 -10.06 -11.70 -1.45
N PRO A 54 -10.74 -12.82 -1.19
CA PRO A 54 -10.79 -13.39 0.15
C PRO A 54 -9.37 -13.74 0.62
N LEU A 55 -9.16 -13.67 1.93
CA LEU A 55 -7.89 -14.10 2.52
C LEU A 55 -7.63 -15.57 2.13
N GLU A 56 -6.44 -15.86 1.62
CA GLU A 56 -6.09 -17.23 1.27
C GLU A 56 -6.03 -18.12 2.52
N PRO A 57 -6.46 -19.41 2.40
CA PRO A 57 -6.37 -20.36 3.50
C PRO A 57 -4.94 -20.46 4.04
N GLY A 58 -4.79 -20.56 5.36
CA GLY A 58 -3.50 -20.65 6.04
C GLY A 58 -2.82 -19.30 6.29
N LEU A 59 -3.47 -18.19 5.98
CA LEU A 59 -3.05 -16.85 6.38
C LEU A 59 -3.96 -16.28 7.45
N LYS A 60 -3.40 -15.46 8.34
CA LYS A 60 -4.10 -14.68 9.34
C LYS A 60 -3.79 -13.21 9.15
N GLU A 61 -4.83 -12.37 9.15
CA GLU A 61 -4.71 -10.92 9.04
C GLU A 61 -5.22 -10.22 10.30
N GLU A 62 -4.64 -9.07 10.62
CA GLU A 62 -5.00 -8.24 11.75
C GLU A 62 -4.65 -6.78 11.51
N GLU A 63 -5.52 -5.87 11.94
CA GLU A 63 -5.17 -4.46 12.06
C GLU A 63 -4.39 -4.28 13.36
N VAL A 64 -3.20 -3.69 13.26
CA VAL A 64 -2.29 -3.55 14.40
C VAL A 64 -1.94 -2.09 14.65
N THR A 65 -1.57 -1.80 15.89
CA THR A 65 -1.05 -0.48 16.27
C THR A 65 0.23 -0.62 17.08
N TRP A 66 1.10 0.39 16.99
CA TRP A 66 2.33 0.49 17.78
C TRP A 66 2.73 1.95 18.02
N PRO A 67 3.56 2.23 19.05
CA PRO A 67 4.06 3.57 19.28
C PRO A 67 4.96 4.05 18.13
N GLY A 68 4.55 5.14 17.47
CA GLY A 68 5.31 5.85 16.46
C GLY A 68 6.13 7.01 17.05
N ASP A 69 6.52 7.95 16.18
CA ASP A 69 7.16 9.20 16.58
C ASP A 69 6.07 10.25 16.85
N LYS A 70 5.74 10.45 18.13
CA LYS A 70 4.66 11.34 18.62
C LYS A 70 3.26 11.00 18.09
N VAL A 71 3.04 9.76 17.67
CA VAL A 71 1.78 9.28 17.14
C VAL A 71 1.61 7.78 17.41
N THR A 72 0.38 7.30 17.48
CA THR A 72 0.09 5.87 17.38
C THR A 72 0.01 5.48 15.91
N MET A 73 0.94 4.65 15.48
CA MET A 73 0.95 4.10 14.12
C MET A 73 -0.08 3.00 13.98
N LYS A 74 -0.65 2.91 12.79
CA LYS A 74 -1.57 1.87 12.36
C LYS A 74 -0.96 1.08 11.22
N GLY A 75 -1.35 -0.17 11.06
CA GLY A 75 -0.93 -0.98 9.93
C GLY A 75 -1.77 -2.23 9.78
N TYR A 76 -1.64 -2.83 8.61
CA TYR A 76 -2.26 -4.09 8.25
C TYR A 76 -1.19 -5.19 8.28
N LEU A 77 -1.35 -6.14 9.18
CA LEU A 77 -0.41 -7.25 9.36
C LEU A 77 -1.03 -8.54 8.86
N VAL A 78 -0.24 -9.27 8.05
CA VAL A 78 -0.62 -10.61 7.57
C VAL A 78 0.53 -11.57 7.82
N ARG A 79 0.21 -12.78 8.24
CA ARG A 79 1.19 -13.83 8.49
C ARG A 79 0.61 -15.22 8.21
N PRO A 80 1.45 -16.23 7.94
CA PRO A 80 1.00 -17.61 7.94
C PRO A 80 0.49 -18.02 9.35
N GLU A 81 -0.56 -18.83 9.38
CA GLU A 81 -1.14 -19.36 10.62
C GLU A 81 -0.20 -20.34 11.34
N GLU A 82 0.61 -21.04 10.55
CA GLU A 82 1.56 -22.02 11.09
C GLU A 82 2.50 -21.39 12.13
N ALA A 83 2.54 -22.00 13.31
CA ALA A 83 3.31 -21.53 14.46
C ALA A 83 4.80 -21.81 14.30
N ARG A 84 5.53 -20.94 13.60
CA ARG A 84 6.99 -20.92 13.57
C ARG A 84 7.54 -19.51 13.48
N LYS A 85 8.79 -19.30 13.91
CA LYS A 85 9.45 -18.00 13.79
C LYS A 85 9.81 -17.69 12.34
N ARG A 86 9.45 -16.47 11.89
CA ARG A 86 9.62 -16.02 10.51
C ARG A 86 10.32 -14.67 10.44
N GLY A 87 10.90 -14.36 9.28
CA GLY A 87 11.36 -13.01 8.97
C GLY A 87 10.20 -12.05 8.81
N GLY A 88 10.41 -10.79 9.20
CA GLY A 88 9.44 -9.73 9.06
C GLY A 88 9.72 -8.87 7.81
N VAL A 89 8.69 -8.44 7.10
CA VAL A 89 8.79 -7.51 5.97
C VAL A 89 7.82 -6.37 6.15
N VAL A 90 8.34 -5.14 6.16
CA VAL A 90 7.54 -3.93 6.07
C VAL A 90 7.26 -3.64 4.60
N VAL A 91 5.99 -3.50 4.25
CA VAL A 91 5.53 -3.04 2.93
C VAL A 91 5.33 -1.53 3.00
N ILE A 92 6.10 -0.80 2.20
CA ILE A 92 6.05 0.64 2.09
C ILE A 92 5.08 0.98 0.97
N HIS A 93 4.04 1.73 1.30
CA HIS A 93 3.06 2.15 0.30
C HIS A 93 3.55 3.34 -0.54
N GLU A 94 2.93 3.54 -1.68
CA GLU A 94 3.17 4.63 -2.61
C GLU A 94 2.47 5.94 -2.14
N ASN A 95 2.06 6.77 -3.08
CA ASN A 95 1.58 8.13 -2.84
C ASN A 95 0.10 8.28 -2.44
N ARG A 96 -0.60 7.18 -2.09
CA ARG A 96 -2.03 7.17 -1.74
C ARG A 96 -2.34 6.61 -0.36
N GLY A 97 -1.30 6.15 0.35
CA GLY A 97 -1.45 5.52 1.65
C GLY A 97 -1.64 4.00 1.59
N LEU A 98 -2.12 3.40 2.68
CA LEU A 98 -2.37 1.97 2.81
C LEU A 98 -3.66 1.56 2.06
N THR A 99 -3.58 1.59 0.73
CA THR A 99 -4.69 1.24 -0.16
C THR A 99 -4.98 -0.27 -0.17
N PRO A 100 -6.13 -0.70 -0.73
CA PRO A 100 -6.43 -2.12 -0.94
C PRO A 100 -5.36 -2.86 -1.75
N HIS A 101 -4.72 -2.20 -2.71
CA HIS A 101 -3.59 -2.76 -3.45
C HIS A 101 -2.40 -3.08 -2.54
N ILE A 102 -2.04 -2.16 -1.64
CA ILE A 102 -0.93 -2.37 -0.69
C ILE A 102 -1.28 -3.49 0.31
N LYS A 103 -2.54 -3.60 0.73
CA LYS A 103 -3.01 -4.73 1.54
C LYS A 103 -2.85 -6.06 0.79
N ASP A 104 -3.11 -6.10 -0.53
CA ASP A 104 -2.88 -7.30 -1.35
C ASP A 104 -1.38 -7.63 -1.47
N VAL A 105 -0.51 -6.64 -1.70
CA VAL A 105 0.95 -6.84 -1.68
C VAL A 105 1.41 -7.41 -0.33
N THR A 106 0.84 -6.92 0.77
CA THR A 106 1.12 -7.43 2.13
C THR A 106 0.69 -8.89 2.27
N ARG A 107 -0.48 -9.30 1.75
CA ARG A 107 -0.94 -10.70 1.73
C ARG A 107 0.00 -11.59 0.91
N ARG A 108 0.46 -11.12 -0.25
CA ARG A 108 1.42 -11.87 -1.08
C ARG A 108 2.76 -12.06 -0.38
N ALA A 109 3.26 -11.06 0.34
CA ALA A 109 4.48 -11.22 1.13
C ALA A 109 4.29 -12.26 2.26
N ALA A 110 3.12 -12.29 2.90
CA ALA A 110 2.79 -13.31 3.88
C ALA A 110 2.67 -14.72 3.26
N LYS A 111 2.07 -14.84 2.07
CA LYS A 111 2.03 -16.08 1.29
C LYS A 111 3.43 -16.60 0.95
N ALA A 112 4.39 -15.71 0.71
CA ALA A 112 5.80 -16.07 0.52
C ALA A 112 6.51 -16.51 1.81
N GLY A 113 5.81 -16.53 2.95
CA GLY A 113 6.28 -17.08 4.22
C GLY A 113 6.78 -16.05 5.24
N TYR A 114 6.55 -14.76 5.03
CA TYR A 114 6.96 -13.68 5.93
C TYR A 114 5.84 -13.27 6.90
N ILE A 115 6.21 -12.59 7.99
CA ILE A 115 5.29 -11.73 8.74
C ILE A 115 5.32 -10.38 8.03
N ALA A 116 4.26 -10.05 7.32
CA ALA A 116 4.20 -8.86 6.48
C ALA A 116 3.38 -7.75 7.15
N LEU A 117 3.90 -6.53 7.16
CA LEU A 117 3.27 -5.36 7.76
C LEU A 117 3.17 -4.23 6.72
N GLY A 118 1.97 -3.98 6.23
CA GLY A 118 1.65 -2.74 5.52
C GLY A 118 1.52 -1.61 6.52
N VAL A 119 2.48 -0.70 6.55
CA VAL A 119 2.47 0.46 7.44
C VAL A 119 1.57 1.55 6.85
N ASP A 120 0.66 2.11 7.64
CA ASP A 120 -0.08 3.29 7.25
C ASP A 120 0.67 4.57 7.66
N ALA A 121 1.46 5.13 6.76
CA ALA A 121 2.21 6.37 7.02
C ALA A 121 1.29 7.56 7.31
N LEU A 122 0.04 7.52 6.83
CA LEU A 122 -0.96 8.54 7.08
C LEU A 122 -1.60 8.45 8.48
N SER A 123 -1.14 7.53 9.33
CA SER A 123 -1.53 7.45 10.74
C SER A 123 -1.39 8.79 11.48
N VAL A 124 -0.41 9.63 11.09
CA VAL A 124 -0.21 10.98 11.64
C VAL A 124 -1.37 11.94 11.37
N PHE A 125 -2.21 11.62 10.39
CA PHE A 125 -3.43 12.36 10.04
C PHE A 125 -4.71 11.55 10.36
N GLY A 126 -4.59 10.46 11.11
CA GLY A 126 -5.72 9.59 11.49
C GLY A 126 -5.83 8.31 10.66
N GLY A 127 -5.07 8.16 9.60
CA GLY A 127 -5.02 7.00 8.71
C GLY A 127 -5.28 7.36 7.25
N THR A 128 -5.15 6.37 6.39
CA THR A 128 -5.39 6.51 4.94
C THR A 128 -6.87 6.81 4.68
N PRO A 129 -7.20 7.95 4.03
CA PRO A 129 -8.58 8.29 3.70
C PRO A 129 -9.13 7.41 2.58
N ALA A 130 -10.46 7.32 2.48
CA ALA A 130 -11.13 6.61 1.39
C ALA A 130 -10.92 7.30 0.02
N ASN A 131 -10.72 8.61 0.01
CA ASN A 131 -10.45 9.39 -1.20
C ASN A 131 -8.94 9.37 -1.51
N GLU A 132 -8.57 8.79 -2.63
CA GLU A 132 -7.16 8.64 -3.04
C GLU A 132 -6.46 9.98 -3.34
N ASP A 133 -7.18 11.01 -3.83
CA ASP A 133 -6.60 12.34 -4.08
C ASP A 133 -6.34 13.09 -2.76
N GLU A 134 -7.19 12.85 -1.75
CA GLU A 134 -6.92 13.31 -0.39
C GLU A 134 -5.68 12.60 0.18
N GLY A 135 -5.60 11.28 0.03
CA GLY A 135 -4.42 10.49 0.44
C GLY A 135 -3.14 11.05 -0.17
N ARG A 136 -3.14 11.34 -1.46
CA ARG A 136 -2.00 11.95 -2.17
C ARG A 136 -1.63 13.32 -1.61
N THR A 137 -2.63 14.15 -1.31
CA THR A 137 -2.42 15.47 -0.70
C THR A 137 -1.78 15.36 0.67
N LEU A 138 -2.23 14.41 1.50
CA LEU A 138 -1.70 14.15 2.84
C LEU A 138 -0.27 13.59 2.80
N ILE A 139 0.04 12.70 1.87
CA ILE A 139 1.42 12.19 1.66
C ILE A 139 2.39 13.35 1.41
N GLY A 140 1.99 14.35 0.61
CA GLY A 140 2.81 15.53 0.35
C GLY A 140 3.07 16.41 1.58
N LYS A 141 2.29 16.25 2.65
CA LYS A 141 2.42 16.99 3.91
C LYS A 141 3.21 16.25 4.99
N LEU A 142 3.62 14.99 4.74
CA LEU A 142 4.39 14.22 5.71
C LEU A 142 5.75 14.85 5.97
N ASP A 143 6.12 15.00 7.23
CA ASP A 143 7.49 15.29 7.62
C ASP A 143 8.37 14.07 7.29
N LYS A 144 9.41 14.28 6.52
CA LYS A 144 10.26 13.19 6.00
C LYS A 144 11.01 12.46 7.13
N ALA A 145 11.49 13.20 8.12
CA ALA A 145 12.26 12.62 9.23
C ALA A 145 11.35 11.82 10.16
N GLN A 146 10.18 12.37 10.52
CA GLN A 146 9.16 11.67 11.30
C GLN A 146 8.66 10.42 10.58
N ASN A 147 8.40 10.53 9.27
CA ASN A 147 7.94 9.40 8.47
C ASN A 147 8.96 8.27 8.42
N LEU A 148 10.25 8.58 8.21
CA LEU A 148 11.32 7.60 8.27
C LEU A 148 11.38 6.93 9.66
N ASN A 149 11.32 7.71 10.75
CA ASN A 149 11.30 7.18 12.11
C ASN A 149 10.10 6.24 12.34
N ASN A 150 8.93 6.55 11.81
CA ASN A 150 7.74 5.73 11.91
C ASN A 150 7.92 4.37 11.21
N TYR A 151 8.53 4.33 10.02
CA TYR A 151 8.88 3.07 9.35
C TYR A 151 9.93 2.26 10.11
N LEU A 152 10.97 2.91 10.66
CA LEU A 152 11.97 2.24 11.51
C LEU A 152 11.33 1.62 12.76
N LYS A 153 10.36 2.30 13.38
CA LYS A 153 9.58 1.75 14.50
C LYS A 153 8.69 0.59 14.08
N GLY A 154 8.16 0.59 12.85
CA GLY A 154 7.44 -0.55 12.27
C GLY A 154 8.35 -1.79 12.12
N LEU A 155 9.59 -1.60 11.66
CA LEU A 155 10.60 -2.67 11.63
C LEU A 155 10.92 -3.19 13.03
N ALA A 156 11.08 -2.29 14.01
CA ALA A 156 11.31 -2.67 15.40
C ALA A 156 10.12 -3.43 16.00
N TYR A 157 8.89 -2.99 15.70
CA TYR A 157 7.66 -3.70 16.08
C TYR A 157 7.64 -5.13 15.54
N LEU A 158 7.93 -5.34 14.24
CA LEU A 158 8.01 -6.68 13.66
C LEU A 158 9.09 -7.52 14.32
N ARG A 159 10.24 -6.92 14.65
CA ARG A 159 11.36 -7.63 15.29
C ARG A 159 11.04 -8.09 16.70
N SER A 160 10.24 -7.32 17.45
CA SER A 160 9.87 -7.63 18.84
C SER A 160 8.76 -8.66 18.98
N ARG A 161 8.10 -9.03 17.90
CA ARG A 161 7.01 -10.00 17.93
C ARG A 161 7.49 -11.40 18.37
N PRO A 162 6.69 -12.15 19.12
CA PRO A 162 7.07 -13.50 19.59
C PRO A 162 7.22 -14.52 18.44
N ASP A 163 6.51 -14.31 17.33
CA ASP A 163 6.55 -15.11 16.11
C ASP A 163 7.68 -14.68 15.13
N SER A 164 8.45 -13.64 15.49
CA SER A 164 9.57 -13.15 14.70
C SER A 164 10.86 -13.94 14.98
N ASN A 165 11.67 -14.17 13.94
CA ASN A 165 13.03 -14.68 14.06
C ASN A 165 14.10 -13.56 14.24
N GLY A 166 13.67 -12.32 14.43
CA GLY A 166 14.53 -11.14 14.61
C GLY A 166 15.07 -10.53 13.31
N LYS A 167 14.93 -11.20 12.17
CA LYS A 167 15.35 -10.65 10.86
C LYS A 167 14.21 -9.85 10.22
N THR A 168 14.50 -8.64 9.81
CA THR A 168 13.48 -7.77 9.18
C THR A 168 14.06 -7.05 7.96
N GLY A 169 13.19 -6.78 6.99
CA GLY A 169 13.50 -6.01 5.79
C GLY A 169 12.29 -5.17 5.37
N CYS A 170 12.41 -4.48 4.25
CA CYS A 170 11.31 -3.72 3.66
C CYS A 170 11.26 -3.94 2.15
N VAL A 171 10.09 -3.67 1.58
CA VAL A 171 9.81 -3.62 0.14
C VAL A 171 8.88 -2.45 -0.13
N GLY A 172 9.07 -1.76 -1.26
CA GLY A 172 8.25 -0.64 -1.72
C GLY A 172 8.63 -0.22 -3.12
#